data_04df648180944eeb4ffa4b051fb39c50
#
_entry.id   04df648180944eeb4ffa4b051fb39c50
#
_cell.length_a   1.000
_cell.length_b   1.000
_cell.length_c   1.000
_cell.angle_alpha   90.00
_cell.angle_beta   90.00
_cell.angle_gamma   90.00
#
_symmetry.space_group_name_H-M   'P 1'
#
loop_
_entity.id
_entity.type
_entity.pdbx_description
1 polymer ?
#
loop_
_entity_poly.entity_id
_entity_poly.type
_entity_poly.pdbx_seq_one_letter_code
_entity_poly.pdbx_strand_id
1 'polypeptide(L)'
;VLLLDVRMPRRDGLSIVAEIAALTRVLMLTFTDDENSIHRAMSAGAAGYLVHGTFDAESLAHMVRATASGAAPVSDIAMRAIQRGPVAVVPEPAGDLGLSARQVEVMDLIAQGRSNSDIAKHLFLAEKTVKNHINQIFAVLAVTTRAEAIVRWLGR
;
A
#
# COMPACT_ATOMS: atom_id res chain seq x y z
N VAL A 1 15.34 -7.93 -15.04
CA VAL A 1 14.48 -7.09 -14.20
C VAL A 1 13.11 -7.72 -14.11
N LEU A 2 12.56 -7.82 -12.92
CA LEU A 2 11.19 -8.25 -12.68
C LEU A 2 10.34 -7.04 -12.25
N LEU A 3 9.18 -6.87 -12.88
CA LEU A 3 8.14 -5.97 -12.39
C LEU A 3 7.27 -6.76 -11.42
N LEU A 4 7.14 -6.29 -10.20
CA LEU A 4 6.42 -6.99 -9.13
C LEU A 4 5.36 -6.08 -8.53
N ASP A 5 4.09 -6.49 -8.61
CA ASP A 5 3.02 -5.79 -7.90
C ASP A 5 3.02 -6.20 -6.42
N VAL A 6 2.69 -5.26 -5.56
CA VAL A 6 2.46 -5.53 -4.13
C VAL A 6 1.24 -6.45 -3.95
N ARG A 7 0.16 -6.17 -4.68
CA ARG A 7 -1.11 -6.88 -4.49
C ARG A 7 -1.37 -7.90 -5.57
N MET A 8 -0.99 -9.13 -5.32
CA MET A 8 -1.27 -10.24 -6.21
C MET A 8 -2.25 -11.25 -5.57
N PRO A 9 -3.10 -11.92 -6.36
CA PRO A 9 -3.93 -13.01 -5.86
C PRO A 9 -3.06 -14.09 -5.22
N ARG A 10 -3.49 -14.61 -4.06
CA ARG A 10 -2.86 -15.72 -3.33
C ARG A 10 -1.52 -15.44 -2.66
N ARG A 11 -0.73 -14.46 -3.12
CA ARG A 11 0.58 -14.14 -2.51
C ARG A 11 0.86 -12.64 -2.62
N ASP A 12 1.20 -12.00 -1.51
CA ASP A 12 1.59 -10.59 -1.48
C ASP A 12 3.00 -10.43 -2.04
N GLY A 13 3.21 -9.48 -2.95
CA GLY A 13 4.51 -9.19 -3.53
C GLY A 13 5.58 -8.82 -2.50
N LEU A 14 5.20 -8.12 -1.42
CA LEU A 14 6.12 -7.78 -0.33
C LEU A 14 6.65 -9.02 0.41
N SER A 15 5.91 -10.13 0.39
CA SER A 15 6.33 -11.38 1.05
C SER A 15 7.41 -12.14 0.28
N ILE A 16 7.59 -11.83 -1.01
CA ILE A 16 8.50 -12.53 -1.91
C ILE A 16 9.63 -11.66 -2.47
N VAL A 17 9.56 -10.34 -2.25
CA VAL A 17 10.53 -9.41 -2.84
C VAL A 17 11.97 -9.76 -2.44
N ALA A 18 12.24 -10.13 -1.19
CA ALA A 18 13.58 -10.47 -0.71
C ALA A 18 14.13 -11.73 -1.41
N GLU A 19 13.29 -12.74 -1.59
CA GLU A 19 13.64 -13.97 -2.30
C GLU A 19 14.02 -13.69 -3.76
N ILE A 20 13.20 -12.87 -4.45
CA ILE A 20 13.40 -12.55 -5.86
C ILE A 20 14.54 -11.55 -6.04
N ALA A 21 14.73 -10.59 -5.14
CA ALA A 21 15.81 -9.62 -5.21
C ALA A 21 17.21 -10.25 -5.13
N ALA A 22 17.32 -11.42 -4.51
CA ALA A 22 18.55 -12.22 -4.51
C ALA A 22 18.88 -12.81 -5.90
N LEU A 23 17.90 -12.94 -6.78
CA LEU A 23 18.05 -13.56 -8.10
C LEU A 23 18.10 -12.54 -9.23
N THR A 24 17.37 -11.44 -9.12
CA THR A 24 17.27 -10.41 -10.15
C THR A 24 16.86 -9.06 -9.55
N ARG A 25 17.05 -7.99 -10.32
CA ARG A 25 16.57 -6.65 -9.92
C ARG A 25 15.05 -6.60 -9.93
N VAL A 26 14.45 -6.21 -8.82
CA VAL A 26 13.01 -6.09 -8.67
C VAL A 26 12.61 -4.62 -8.69
N LEU A 27 11.72 -4.27 -9.61
CA LEU A 27 11.07 -2.97 -9.67
C LEU A 27 9.63 -3.14 -9.24
N MET A 28 9.28 -2.60 -8.07
CA MET A 28 7.91 -2.64 -7.57
C MET A 28 7.02 -1.75 -8.41
N LEU A 29 5.88 -2.27 -8.83
CA LEU A 29 4.89 -1.57 -9.66
C LEU A 29 3.51 -1.77 -9.03
N THR A 30 2.98 -0.74 -8.38
CA THR A 30 1.80 -0.92 -7.53
C THR A 30 0.90 0.30 -7.50
N PHE A 31 -0.35 0.09 -7.14
CA PHE A 31 -1.30 1.14 -6.80
C PHE A 31 -1.21 1.59 -5.34
N THR A 32 -0.34 0.99 -4.55
CA THR A 32 -0.21 1.30 -3.13
C THR A 32 0.85 2.39 -2.94
N ASP A 33 0.43 3.48 -2.35
CA ASP A 33 1.24 4.63 -1.94
C ASP A 33 1.50 4.65 -0.41
N ASP A 34 1.19 3.55 0.26
CA ASP A 34 1.39 3.36 1.69
C ASP A 34 2.88 3.32 2.04
N GLU A 35 3.29 4.23 2.93
CA GLU A 35 4.69 4.42 3.33
C GLU A 35 5.33 3.14 3.90
N ASN A 36 4.57 2.36 4.67
CA ASN A 36 5.08 1.09 5.22
C ASN A 36 5.39 0.06 4.14
N SER A 37 4.55 -0.05 3.11
CA SER A 37 4.80 -0.92 1.96
C SER A 37 6.03 -0.49 1.19
N ILE A 38 6.23 0.82 1.00
CA ILE A 38 7.41 1.38 0.34
C ILE A 38 8.67 1.02 1.13
N HIS A 39 8.70 1.29 2.44
CA HIS A 39 9.86 0.99 3.30
C HIS A 39 10.16 -0.51 3.34
N ARG A 40 9.15 -1.36 3.48
CA ARG A 40 9.31 -2.81 3.49
C ARG A 40 9.90 -3.33 2.18
N ALA A 41 9.41 -2.86 1.03
CA ALA A 41 9.92 -3.25 -0.27
C ALA A 41 11.38 -2.86 -0.45
N MET A 42 11.73 -1.60 -0.15
CA MET A 42 13.09 -1.09 -0.29
C MET A 42 14.06 -1.80 0.68
N SER A 43 13.66 -2.01 1.92
CA SER A 43 14.45 -2.76 2.92
C SER A 43 14.62 -4.23 2.55
N ALA A 44 13.68 -4.81 1.82
CA ALA A 44 13.75 -6.19 1.31
C ALA A 44 14.58 -6.31 0.02
N GLY A 45 15.18 -5.22 -0.48
CA GLY A 45 16.11 -5.23 -1.61
C GLY A 45 15.47 -4.90 -2.96
N ALA A 46 14.27 -4.30 -2.99
CA ALA A 46 13.72 -3.77 -4.23
C ALA A 46 14.67 -2.74 -4.86
N ALA A 47 14.92 -2.84 -6.15
CA ALA A 47 15.77 -1.93 -6.90
C ALA A 47 15.07 -0.60 -7.23
N GLY A 48 13.76 -0.54 -7.09
CA GLY A 48 12.98 0.69 -7.29
C GLY A 48 11.51 0.48 -6.92
N TYR A 49 10.76 1.59 -6.86
CA TYR A 49 9.34 1.58 -6.47
C TYR A 49 8.54 2.61 -7.26
N LEU A 50 7.60 2.14 -8.07
CA LEU A 50 6.76 2.95 -8.94
C LEU A 50 5.29 2.84 -8.54
N VAL A 51 4.65 3.99 -8.34
CA VAL A 51 3.22 4.06 -8.05
C VAL A 51 2.45 4.30 -9.36
N HIS A 52 1.45 3.47 -9.63
CA HIS A 52 0.58 3.62 -10.80
C HIS A 52 -0.06 5.01 -10.85
N GLY A 53 -0.12 5.57 -12.07
CA GLY A 53 -0.66 6.93 -12.29
C GLY A 53 0.39 8.04 -12.20
N THR A 54 1.65 7.72 -11.86
CA THR A 54 2.77 8.68 -11.85
C THR A 54 3.66 8.60 -13.10
N PHE A 55 3.37 7.71 -14.04
CA PHE A 55 4.15 7.48 -15.26
C PHE A 55 3.24 6.96 -16.38
N ASP A 56 3.69 7.13 -17.62
CA ASP A 56 3.13 6.54 -18.84
C ASP A 56 3.93 5.31 -19.30
N ALA A 57 3.48 4.67 -20.37
CA ALA A 57 4.10 3.45 -20.88
C ALA A 57 5.54 3.66 -21.38
N GLU A 58 5.84 4.81 -21.97
CA GLU A 58 7.17 5.16 -22.46
C GLU A 58 8.15 5.36 -21.30
N SER A 59 7.74 6.14 -20.31
CA SER A 59 8.50 6.33 -19.07
C SER A 59 8.76 5.02 -18.34
N LEU A 60 7.77 4.12 -18.26
CA LEU A 60 7.95 2.79 -17.66
C LEU A 60 9.04 2.00 -18.41
N ALA A 61 9.02 1.99 -19.73
CA ALA A 61 10.04 1.30 -20.51
C ALA A 61 11.45 1.87 -20.28
N HIS A 62 11.58 3.19 -20.11
CA HIS A 62 12.84 3.83 -19.71
C HIS A 62 13.29 3.41 -18.31
N MET A 63 12.38 3.41 -17.33
CA MET A 63 12.69 3.01 -15.97
C MET A 63 13.12 1.54 -15.86
N VAL A 64 12.50 0.65 -16.63
CA VAL A 64 12.91 -0.77 -16.71
C VAL A 64 14.33 -0.90 -17.26
N ARG A 65 14.64 -0.20 -18.35
CA ARG A 65 16.03 -0.20 -18.92
C ARG A 65 17.03 0.40 -17.94
N ALA A 66 16.70 1.51 -17.30
CA ALA A 66 17.53 2.13 -16.28
C ALA A 66 17.78 1.18 -15.10
N THR A 67 16.74 0.47 -14.63
CA THR A 67 16.90 -0.56 -13.59
C THR A 67 17.83 -1.68 -14.03
N ALA A 68 17.72 -2.15 -15.27
CA ALA A 68 18.62 -3.16 -15.81
C ALA A 68 20.09 -2.69 -15.79
N SER A 69 20.34 -1.40 -16.04
CA SER A 69 21.68 -0.77 -16.03
C SER A 69 22.15 -0.39 -14.62
N GLY A 70 21.37 -0.62 -13.56
CA GLY A 70 21.79 -0.37 -12.20
C GLY A 70 21.17 0.86 -11.53
N ALA A 71 20.36 1.63 -12.22
CA ALA A 71 19.62 2.72 -11.59
C ALA A 71 18.49 2.20 -10.68
N ALA A 72 18.07 3.05 -9.76
CA ALA A 72 16.99 2.78 -8.80
C ALA A 72 15.85 3.80 -9.00
N PRO A 73 15.00 3.65 -10.04
CA PRO A 73 13.92 4.59 -10.28
C PRO A 73 12.88 4.50 -9.17
N VAL A 74 12.53 5.65 -8.62
CA VAL A 74 11.57 5.77 -7.52
C VAL A 74 10.62 6.91 -7.87
N SER A 75 9.31 6.67 -7.78
CA SER A 75 8.31 7.73 -7.96
C SER A 75 8.41 8.79 -6.85
N ASP A 76 7.99 10.02 -7.13
CA ASP A 76 8.06 11.14 -6.17
C ASP A 76 7.37 10.81 -4.84
N ILE A 77 6.28 10.06 -4.89
CA ILE A 77 5.55 9.62 -3.69
C ILE A 77 6.44 8.68 -2.85
N ALA A 78 7.05 7.70 -3.50
CA ALA A 78 7.91 6.75 -2.82
C ALA A 78 9.23 7.41 -2.35
N MET A 79 9.77 8.37 -3.12
CA MET A 79 10.95 9.14 -2.70
C MET A 79 10.67 9.95 -1.43
N ARG A 80 9.51 10.60 -1.35
CA ARG A 80 9.11 11.33 -0.13
C ARG A 80 8.96 10.41 1.08
N ALA A 81 8.39 9.23 0.90
CA ALA A 81 8.30 8.23 1.96
C ALA A 81 9.69 7.81 2.45
N ILE A 82 10.59 7.49 1.53
CA ILE A 82 11.98 7.10 1.85
C ILE A 82 12.72 8.22 2.61
N GLN A 83 12.57 9.47 2.17
CA GLN A 83 13.23 10.64 2.80
C GLN A 83 12.74 10.94 4.21
N ARG A 84 11.47 10.65 4.51
CA ARG A 84 10.92 10.77 5.87
C ARG A 84 11.51 9.73 6.82
N GLY A 85 12.21 8.76 6.29
CA GLY A 85 12.76 7.63 7.03
C GLY A 85 11.69 6.59 7.35
N PRO A 86 12.10 5.41 7.82
CA PRO A 86 11.13 4.46 8.33
C PRO A 86 10.38 5.20 9.44
N VAL A 87 9.08 5.41 9.22
CA VAL A 87 8.21 5.65 10.36
C VAL A 87 8.54 4.49 11.29
N ALA A 88 9.15 4.80 12.44
CA ALA A 88 9.39 3.78 13.42
C ALA A 88 8.07 3.01 13.48
N VAL A 89 8.11 1.74 13.07
CA VAL A 89 7.03 0.83 13.37
C VAL A 89 7.15 0.65 14.88
N VAL A 90 6.72 1.68 15.63
CA VAL A 90 6.05 1.40 16.86
C VAL A 90 4.96 0.45 16.36
N PRO A 91 4.90 -0.80 16.81
CA PRO A 91 3.73 -1.61 16.58
C PRO A 91 2.61 -0.70 17.07
N GLU A 92 1.92 -0.03 16.11
CA GLU A 92 0.72 0.69 16.49
C GLU A 92 -0.09 -0.41 17.15
N PRO A 93 -0.52 -0.20 18.39
CA PRO A 93 -1.36 -1.18 19.00
C PRO A 93 -2.43 -1.43 17.96
N ALA A 94 -2.40 -2.63 17.36
CA ALA A 94 -3.47 -3.09 16.53
C ALA A 94 -4.68 -2.85 17.43
N GLY A 95 -5.54 -1.90 17.04
CA GLY A 95 -6.75 -1.66 17.82
C GLY A 95 -7.37 -3.04 18.07
N ASP A 96 -8.16 -3.22 19.11
CA ASP A 96 -8.70 -4.51 19.59
C ASP A 96 -9.08 -5.53 18.50
N LEU A 97 -9.15 -5.07 17.24
CA LEU A 97 -9.52 -5.84 16.05
C LEU A 97 -8.38 -6.00 15.01
N GLY A 98 -7.14 -5.64 15.32
CA GLY A 98 -5.99 -5.83 14.40
C GLY A 98 -5.90 -4.85 13.22
N LEU A 99 -6.62 -3.74 13.27
CA LEU A 99 -6.59 -2.69 12.26
C LEU A 99 -5.44 -1.71 12.52
N SER A 100 -4.76 -1.22 11.46
CA SER A 100 -3.82 -0.10 11.57
C SER A 100 -4.54 1.20 11.92
N ALA A 101 -3.82 2.21 12.49
CA ALA A 101 -4.40 3.51 12.83
C ALA A 101 -5.17 4.13 11.65
N ARG A 102 -4.62 4.06 10.44
CA ARG A 102 -5.29 4.58 9.24
C ARG A 102 -6.57 3.80 8.90
N GLN A 103 -6.57 2.51 9.13
CA GLN A 103 -7.78 1.68 8.95
C GLN A 103 -8.83 1.96 10.01
N VAL A 104 -8.41 2.27 11.24
CA VAL A 104 -9.29 2.75 12.33
C VAL A 104 -9.97 4.04 11.93
N GLU A 105 -9.23 5.07 11.47
CA GLU A 105 -9.80 6.34 11.00
C GLU A 105 -10.83 6.12 9.87
N VAL A 106 -10.52 5.27 8.90
CA VAL A 106 -11.44 4.92 7.81
C VAL A 106 -12.67 4.21 8.37
N MET A 107 -12.49 3.28 9.31
CA MET A 107 -13.59 2.50 9.88
C MET A 107 -14.51 3.36 10.75
N ASP A 108 -13.96 4.32 11.49
CA ASP A 108 -14.75 5.29 12.26
C ASP A 108 -15.66 6.15 11.36
N LEU A 109 -15.13 6.62 10.22
CA LEU A 109 -15.92 7.35 9.24
C LEU A 109 -16.97 6.47 8.55
N ILE A 110 -16.66 5.19 8.32
CA ILE A 110 -17.64 4.20 7.84
C ILE A 110 -18.78 4.02 8.84
N ALA A 111 -18.47 3.89 10.12
CA ALA A 111 -19.44 3.74 11.19
C ALA A 111 -20.34 4.99 11.35
N GLN A 112 -19.83 6.17 11.00
CA GLN A 112 -20.59 7.43 10.92
C GLN A 112 -21.46 7.52 9.66
N GLY A 113 -21.50 6.51 8.81
CA GLY A 113 -22.30 6.50 7.57
C GLY A 113 -21.73 7.30 6.42
N ARG A 114 -20.47 7.73 6.46
CA ARG A 114 -19.83 8.52 5.38
C ARG A 114 -19.66 7.68 4.12
N SER A 115 -19.90 8.28 2.95
CA SER A 115 -19.59 7.66 1.66
C SER A 115 -18.08 7.57 1.42
N ASN A 116 -17.63 6.72 0.49
CA ASN A 116 -16.21 6.64 0.13
C ASN A 116 -15.67 7.98 -0.39
N SER A 117 -16.50 8.74 -1.10
CA SER A 117 -16.16 10.08 -1.58
C SER A 117 -15.97 11.07 -0.42
N ASP A 118 -16.84 11.01 0.60
CA ASP A 118 -16.73 11.88 1.78
C ASP A 118 -15.52 11.53 2.63
N ILE A 119 -15.23 10.23 2.79
CA ILE A 119 -14.03 9.73 3.46
C ILE A 119 -12.78 10.20 2.73
N ALA A 120 -12.77 10.08 1.40
CA ALA A 120 -11.65 10.54 0.57
C ALA A 120 -11.37 12.02 0.76
N LYS A 121 -12.41 12.87 0.75
CA LYS A 121 -12.30 14.31 1.01
C LYS A 121 -11.81 14.60 2.43
N HIS A 122 -12.37 13.91 3.42
CA HIS A 122 -12.04 14.13 4.83
C HIS A 122 -10.59 13.77 5.15
N LEU A 123 -10.10 12.70 4.55
CA LEU A 123 -8.76 12.16 4.79
C LEU A 123 -7.71 12.63 3.77
N PHE A 124 -8.09 13.51 2.83
CA PHE A 124 -7.23 13.99 1.75
C PHE A 124 -6.64 12.86 0.90
N LEU A 125 -7.46 11.84 0.59
CA LEU A 125 -7.11 10.67 -0.20
C LEU A 125 -7.85 10.63 -1.53
N ALA A 126 -7.35 9.84 -2.48
CA ALA A 126 -8.14 9.43 -3.62
C ALA A 126 -9.23 8.42 -3.20
N GLU A 127 -10.41 8.47 -3.81
CA GLU A 127 -11.50 7.52 -3.50
C GLU A 127 -11.07 6.06 -3.70
N LYS A 128 -10.20 5.81 -4.68
CA LYS A 128 -9.62 4.48 -4.92
C LYS A 128 -8.78 4.00 -3.72
N THR A 129 -8.02 4.89 -3.09
CA THR A 129 -7.23 4.59 -1.88
C THR A 129 -8.16 4.22 -0.72
N VAL A 130 -9.27 4.95 -0.55
CA VAL A 130 -10.30 4.62 0.45
C VAL A 130 -10.88 3.24 0.20
N LYS A 131 -11.25 2.91 -1.04
CA LYS A 131 -11.73 1.56 -1.41
C LYS A 131 -10.71 0.47 -1.07
N ASN A 132 -9.43 0.75 -1.25
CA ASN A 132 -8.35 -0.17 -0.88
C ASN A 132 -8.30 -0.41 0.63
N HIS A 133 -8.36 0.65 1.45
CA HIS A 133 -8.42 0.50 2.91
C HIS A 133 -9.63 -0.30 3.34
N ILE A 134 -10.81 -0.03 2.76
CA ILE A 134 -12.04 -0.77 3.05
C ILE A 134 -11.88 -2.27 2.77
N ASN A 135 -11.32 -2.64 1.62
CA ASN A 135 -11.08 -4.04 1.28
C ASN A 135 -10.13 -4.72 2.28
N GLN A 136 -9.10 -4.02 2.74
CA GLN A 136 -8.19 -4.53 3.78
C GLN A 136 -8.89 -4.68 5.13
N ILE A 137 -9.69 -3.67 5.53
CA ILE A 137 -10.50 -3.72 6.75
C ILE A 137 -11.42 -4.94 6.72
N PHE A 138 -12.13 -5.17 5.61
CA PHE A 138 -13.04 -6.31 5.47
C PHE A 138 -12.29 -7.64 5.60
N ALA A 139 -11.10 -7.74 5.02
CA ALA A 139 -10.26 -8.93 5.14
C ALA A 139 -9.79 -9.17 6.60
N VAL A 140 -9.34 -8.11 7.30
CA VAL A 140 -8.89 -8.22 8.70
C VAL A 140 -10.06 -8.56 9.62
N LEU A 141 -11.22 -7.92 9.42
CA LEU A 141 -12.42 -8.16 10.22
C LEU A 141 -13.16 -9.47 9.85
N ALA A 142 -12.72 -10.17 8.79
CA ALA A 142 -13.38 -11.37 8.25
C ALA A 142 -14.87 -11.13 7.95
N VAL A 143 -15.18 -10.01 7.29
CA VAL A 143 -16.54 -9.61 6.88
C VAL A 143 -16.59 -9.40 5.37
N THR A 144 -17.79 -9.47 4.78
CA THR A 144 -17.99 -9.34 3.34
C THR A 144 -18.77 -8.08 2.95
N THR A 145 -19.47 -7.48 3.89
CA THR A 145 -20.31 -6.31 3.64
C THR A 145 -19.96 -5.15 4.58
N ARG A 146 -20.27 -3.94 4.09
CA ARG A 146 -20.12 -2.72 4.88
C ARG A 146 -20.97 -2.74 6.17
N ALA A 147 -22.18 -3.30 6.09
CA ALA A 147 -23.07 -3.41 7.24
C ALA A 147 -22.48 -4.33 8.32
N GLU A 148 -21.96 -5.50 7.94
CA GLU A 148 -21.25 -6.42 8.84
C GLU A 148 -20.05 -5.75 9.50
N ALA A 149 -19.27 -4.98 8.72
CA ALA A 149 -18.12 -4.25 9.25
C ALA A 149 -18.55 -3.23 10.33
N ILE A 150 -19.63 -2.48 10.09
CA ILE A 150 -20.17 -1.52 11.05
C ILE A 150 -20.63 -2.22 12.34
N VAL A 151 -21.40 -3.31 12.22
CA VAL A 151 -21.87 -4.07 13.38
C VAL A 151 -20.69 -4.59 14.21
N ARG A 152 -19.69 -5.18 13.55
CA ARG A 152 -18.50 -5.70 14.22
C ARG A 152 -17.66 -4.59 14.88
N TRP A 153 -17.61 -3.40 14.26
CA TRP A 153 -16.88 -2.25 14.77
C TRP A 153 -17.55 -1.63 16.01
N LEU A 154 -18.88 -1.51 16.00
CA LEU A 154 -19.64 -0.92 17.10
C LEU A 154 -19.87 -1.89 18.27
N GLY A 155 -19.73 -3.18 18.04
CA GLY A 155 -19.90 -4.23 19.06
C GLY A 155 -18.63 -4.61 19.83
N ARG A 156 -17.53 -3.85 19.64
CA ARG A 156 -16.26 -4.04 20.36
C ARG A 156 -16.26 -3.43 21.77
#